data_36fc6b74fef96bea71cbfb2c856915e6
#
_entry.id   36fc6b74fef96bea71cbfb2c856915e6
#
_cell.length_a   1.000
_cell.length_b   1.000
_cell.length_c   1.000
_cell.angle_alpha   90.00
_cell.angle_beta   90.00
_cell.angle_gamma   90.00
#
_symmetry.space_group_name_H-M   'P 1'
#
loop_
_entity.id
_entity.type
_entity.pdbx_description
1 polymer ?
#
loop_
_entity_poly.entity_id
_entity_poly.type
_entity_poly.pdbx_seq_one_letter_code
_entity_poly.pdbx_strand_id
1 'polypeptide(L)'
;MAGNKFNRYLWLINLLQTRGPIPYKEISKKWESSIYNDKPGVGLPLKTFHNHCGVIAEIFGVDVECEKKSPYGYYIEQPAESEVWKFEMLNRLLIHSAIKDNPTLTARVKNLDQTDKDELPMIVECIQKQGVISFVRPAAYHIKQSKSGTLGGLKRKLIRKGNHYSDFLVLATVEVDFKWFIIGAFLEQDKPFEQWRISIFHLNKMKDIHIQYKASVEASHAFDLQEYIDTFKLDKSDEFDDDRALFYQCLENYRNRIHYGCIVRSIKLM
;
A
#
# COMPACT_ATOMS: atom_id res chain seq x y z
N MET A 1 -3.25 -2.28 -27.41
CA MET A 1 -4.47 -3.05 -27.00
C MET A 1 -4.18 -4.33 -26.21
N ALA A 2 -3.04 -5.01 -26.37
CA ALA A 2 -2.72 -6.22 -25.59
C ALA A 2 -2.41 -5.90 -24.09
N GLY A 3 -1.82 -4.76 -23.78
CA GLY A 3 -1.46 -4.37 -22.43
C GLY A 3 -2.63 -4.25 -21.44
N ASN A 4 -3.82 -3.91 -21.93
CA ASN A 4 -4.98 -3.73 -21.07
C ASN A 4 -5.56 -5.04 -20.52
N LYS A 5 -5.49 -6.15 -21.30
CA LYS A 5 -5.95 -7.46 -20.80
C LYS A 5 -5.05 -7.99 -19.69
N PHE A 6 -3.73 -7.84 -19.83
CA PHE A 6 -2.76 -8.27 -18.82
C PHE A 6 -2.98 -7.56 -17.48
N ASN A 7 -3.14 -6.23 -17.50
CA ASN A 7 -3.44 -5.45 -16.30
C ASN A 7 -4.75 -5.86 -15.64
N ARG A 8 -5.75 -6.27 -16.43
CA ARG A 8 -7.02 -6.79 -15.94
C ARG A 8 -6.85 -8.09 -15.17
N TYR A 9 -6.00 -9.00 -15.66
CA TYR A 9 -5.68 -10.25 -14.96
C TYR A 9 -4.95 -9.98 -13.63
N LEU A 10 -3.95 -9.12 -13.65
CA LEU A 10 -3.21 -8.74 -12.43
C LEU A 10 -4.12 -8.08 -11.40
N TRP A 11 -5.01 -7.16 -11.84
CA TRP A 11 -5.99 -6.53 -10.98
C TRP A 11 -6.94 -7.55 -10.34
N LEU A 12 -7.40 -8.53 -11.11
CA LEU A 12 -8.31 -9.55 -10.63
C LEU A 12 -7.62 -10.49 -9.62
N ILE A 13 -6.39 -10.92 -9.90
CA ILE A 13 -5.57 -11.71 -8.96
C ILE A 13 -5.41 -10.94 -7.64
N ASN A 14 -4.96 -9.69 -7.69
CA ASN A 14 -4.77 -8.89 -6.50
C ASN A 14 -6.08 -8.71 -5.70
N LEU A 15 -7.19 -8.43 -6.37
CA LEU A 15 -8.49 -8.27 -5.73
C LEU A 15 -8.93 -9.54 -4.98
N LEU A 16 -8.82 -10.71 -5.63
CA LEU A 16 -9.28 -11.98 -5.08
C LEU A 16 -8.35 -12.48 -3.97
N GLN A 17 -7.06 -12.22 -4.07
CA GLN A 17 -6.08 -12.56 -3.04
C GLN A 17 -6.27 -11.72 -1.78
N THR A 18 -6.48 -10.40 -1.93
CA THR A 18 -6.50 -9.47 -0.79
C THR A 18 -7.87 -9.36 -0.13
N ARG A 19 -8.96 -9.64 -0.85
CA ARG A 19 -10.34 -9.42 -0.39
C ARG A 19 -11.27 -10.62 -0.56
N GLY A 20 -10.78 -11.72 -1.10
CA GLY A 20 -11.60 -12.92 -1.24
C GLY A 20 -11.95 -13.55 0.13
N PRO A 21 -13.06 -14.26 0.26
CA PRO A 21 -14.08 -14.50 -0.77
C PRO A 21 -14.97 -13.28 -1.06
N ILE A 22 -15.16 -12.97 -2.34
CA ILE A 22 -15.92 -11.79 -2.79
C ILE A 22 -16.97 -12.20 -3.87
N PRO A 23 -18.25 -11.83 -3.73
CA PRO A 23 -19.27 -12.16 -4.71
C PRO A 23 -19.02 -11.48 -6.06
N TYR A 24 -19.37 -12.17 -7.17
CA TYR A 24 -19.19 -11.64 -8.52
C TYR A 24 -19.79 -10.24 -8.73
N LYS A 25 -20.96 -9.96 -8.16
CA LYS A 25 -21.58 -8.63 -8.26
C LYS A 25 -20.69 -7.53 -7.73
N GLU A 26 -19.99 -7.79 -6.63
CA GLU A 26 -19.07 -6.86 -6.03
C GLU A 26 -17.78 -6.72 -6.86
N ILE A 27 -17.25 -7.83 -7.41
CA ILE A 27 -16.13 -7.80 -8.36
C ILE A 27 -16.47 -6.90 -9.55
N SER A 28 -17.64 -7.09 -10.16
CA SER A 28 -18.10 -6.29 -11.30
C SER A 28 -18.22 -4.80 -10.95
N LYS A 29 -18.77 -4.49 -9.76
CA LYS A 29 -18.89 -3.11 -9.27
C LYS A 29 -17.54 -2.46 -9.03
N LYS A 30 -16.58 -3.19 -8.46
CA LYS A 30 -15.22 -2.67 -8.26
C LYS A 30 -14.49 -2.44 -9.58
N TRP A 31 -14.79 -3.29 -10.60
CA TRP A 31 -14.27 -3.10 -11.94
C TRP A 31 -14.75 -1.80 -12.58
N GLU A 32 -16.01 -1.41 -12.39
CA GLU A 32 -16.60 -0.16 -12.94
C GLU A 32 -15.73 1.07 -12.62
N SER A 33 -15.16 1.12 -11.43
CA SER A 33 -14.35 2.23 -10.94
C SER A 33 -12.85 2.01 -11.05
N SER A 34 -12.40 0.84 -11.53
CA SER A 34 -10.98 0.52 -11.63
C SER A 34 -10.26 1.38 -12.67
N ILE A 35 -9.03 1.79 -12.36
CA ILE A 35 -8.14 2.49 -13.30
C ILE A 35 -7.73 1.64 -14.50
N TYR A 36 -7.84 0.32 -14.37
CA TYR A 36 -7.53 -0.65 -15.43
C TYR A 36 -8.72 -0.91 -16.34
N ASN A 37 -9.89 -0.29 -16.07
CA ASN A 37 -11.08 -0.39 -16.88
C ASN A 37 -11.00 0.59 -18.05
N ASP A 38 -10.89 0.04 -19.25
CA ASP A 38 -10.89 0.81 -20.50
C ASP A 38 -12.25 1.46 -20.84
N LYS A 39 -13.31 1.07 -20.10
CA LYS A 39 -14.66 1.63 -20.22
C LYS A 39 -15.19 2.00 -18.83
N PRO A 40 -14.75 3.11 -18.24
CA PRO A 40 -15.21 3.52 -16.92
C PRO A 40 -16.73 3.51 -16.78
N GLY A 41 -17.23 3.00 -15.65
CA GLY A 41 -18.66 2.86 -15.39
C GLY A 41 -19.29 1.61 -15.99
N VAL A 42 -18.54 0.79 -16.75
CA VAL A 42 -19.05 -0.49 -17.29
C VAL A 42 -18.51 -1.64 -16.43
N GLY A 43 -19.43 -2.43 -15.88
CA GLY A 43 -19.08 -3.62 -15.10
C GLY A 43 -18.39 -4.71 -15.92
N LEU A 44 -17.72 -5.62 -15.25
CA LEU A 44 -17.10 -6.79 -15.89
C LEU A 44 -18.19 -7.83 -16.20
N PRO A 45 -18.44 -8.20 -17.48
CA PRO A 45 -19.43 -9.21 -17.80
C PRO A 45 -19.06 -10.59 -17.23
N LEU A 46 -20.03 -11.36 -16.74
CA LEU A 46 -19.80 -12.67 -16.10
C LEU A 46 -19.03 -13.65 -17.00
N LYS A 47 -19.40 -13.73 -18.29
CA LYS A 47 -18.68 -14.57 -19.26
C LYS A 47 -17.23 -14.13 -19.40
N THR A 48 -16.97 -12.84 -19.41
CA THR A 48 -15.62 -12.27 -19.50
C THR A 48 -14.83 -12.59 -18.22
N PHE A 49 -15.46 -12.48 -17.05
CA PHE A 49 -14.87 -12.84 -15.77
C PHE A 49 -14.43 -14.32 -15.75
N HIS A 50 -15.30 -15.27 -16.12
CA HIS A 50 -14.94 -16.69 -16.17
C HIS A 50 -13.84 -16.98 -17.19
N ASN A 51 -13.86 -16.33 -18.36
CA ASN A 51 -12.77 -16.46 -19.32
C ASN A 51 -11.44 -15.93 -18.74
N HIS A 52 -11.48 -14.86 -17.96
CA HIS A 52 -10.29 -14.35 -17.30
C HIS A 52 -9.76 -15.29 -16.23
N CYS A 53 -10.64 -15.94 -15.46
CA CYS A 53 -10.21 -16.96 -14.49
C CYS A 53 -9.47 -18.11 -15.18
N GLY A 54 -9.98 -18.61 -16.31
CA GLY A 54 -9.31 -19.65 -17.09
C GLY A 54 -7.94 -19.21 -17.62
N VAL A 55 -7.84 -17.99 -18.16
CA VAL A 55 -6.55 -17.44 -18.64
C VAL A 55 -5.57 -17.19 -17.49
N ILE A 56 -6.05 -16.78 -16.33
CA ILE A 56 -5.23 -16.59 -15.12
C ILE A 56 -4.63 -17.94 -14.70
N ALA A 57 -5.43 -19.00 -14.66
CA ALA A 57 -4.94 -20.35 -14.36
C ALA A 57 -3.88 -20.81 -15.37
N GLU A 58 -4.12 -20.61 -16.67
CA GLU A 58 -3.22 -21.02 -17.74
C GLU A 58 -1.88 -20.26 -17.73
N ILE A 59 -1.92 -18.92 -17.61
CA ILE A 59 -0.72 -18.07 -17.74
C ILE A 59 0.07 -17.99 -16.43
N PHE A 60 -0.63 -17.84 -15.31
CA PHE A 60 0.00 -17.55 -14.01
C PHE A 60 0.05 -18.78 -13.10
N GLY A 61 -0.63 -19.88 -13.45
CA GLY A 61 -0.78 -21.05 -12.57
C GLY A 61 -1.47 -20.68 -11.25
N VAL A 62 -2.48 -19.81 -11.32
CA VAL A 62 -3.24 -19.35 -10.17
C VAL A 62 -4.70 -19.70 -10.36
N ASP A 63 -5.20 -20.60 -9.51
CA ASP A 63 -6.60 -21.04 -9.60
C ASP A 63 -7.52 -20.09 -8.81
N VAL A 64 -8.63 -19.73 -9.46
CA VAL A 64 -9.68 -18.94 -8.84
C VAL A 64 -10.79 -19.88 -8.40
N GLU A 65 -10.95 -20.01 -7.10
CA GLU A 65 -11.94 -20.85 -6.45
C GLU A 65 -13.25 -20.09 -6.20
N CYS A 66 -14.33 -20.84 -6.03
CA CYS A 66 -15.63 -20.31 -5.66
C CYS A 66 -16.21 -21.07 -4.49
N GLU A 67 -16.69 -20.36 -3.48
CA GLU A 67 -17.37 -20.98 -2.35
C GLU A 67 -18.62 -21.77 -2.81
N LYS A 68 -18.82 -22.96 -2.24
CA LYS A 68 -19.96 -23.84 -2.58
C LYS A 68 -21.28 -23.39 -1.93
N LYS A 69 -21.24 -22.42 -1.01
CA LYS A 69 -22.40 -21.89 -0.29
C LYS A 69 -22.64 -20.44 -0.64
N SER A 70 -23.90 -20.02 -0.65
CA SER A 70 -24.26 -18.60 -0.79
C SER A 70 -23.60 -17.78 0.32
N PRO A 71 -22.99 -16.62 -0.03
CA PRO A 71 -23.17 -15.81 -1.25
C PRO A 71 -22.23 -16.14 -2.43
N TYR A 72 -21.63 -17.32 -2.52
CA TYR A 72 -20.78 -17.75 -3.63
C TYR A 72 -19.63 -16.78 -3.92
N GLY A 73 -18.77 -16.59 -2.94
CA GLY A 73 -17.60 -15.72 -3.05
C GLY A 73 -16.48 -16.37 -3.85
N TYR A 74 -15.87 -15.60 -4.76
CA TYR A 74 -14.65 -16.02 -5.46
C TYR A 74 -13.42 -15.59 -4.66
N TYR A 75 -12.40 -16.45 -4.65
CA TYR A 75 -11.16 -16.22 -3.91
C TYR A 75 -9.99 -16.96 -4.57
N ILE A 76 -8.79 -16.61 -4.16
CA ILE A 76 -7.56 -17.34 -4.43
C ILE A 76 -7.08 -17.87 -3.08
N GLU A 77 -6.77 -19.15 -3.01
CA GLU A 77 -6.21 -19.74 -1.80
C GLU A 77 -4.88 -19.05 -1.43
N GLN A 78 -4.62 -18.98 -0.13
CA GLN A 78 -3.34 -18.46 0.35
C GLN A 78 -2.20 -19.34 -0.21
N PRO A 79 -1.20 -18.73 -0.85
CA PRO A 79 -0.12 -19.49 -1.45
C PRO A 79 0.68 -20.25 -0.38
N ALA A 80 1.16 -21.43 -0.72
CA ALA A 80 2.19 -22.09 0.07
C ALA A 80 3.43 -21.17 0.18
N GLU A 81 4.21 -21.31 1.25
CA GLU A 81 5.40 -20.48 1.50
C GLU A 81 6.35 -20.44 0.28
N SER A 82 6.47 -21.55 -0.42
CA SER A 82 7.27 -21.69 -1.65
C SER A 82 6.73 -20.88 -2.85
N GLU A 83 5.49 -20.41 -2.79
CA GLU A 83 4.82 -19.70 -3.90
C GLU A 83 4.56 -18.23 -3.61
N VAL A 84 4.83 -17.75 -2.40
CA VAL A 84 4.64 -16.34 -2.00
C VAL A 84 5.33 -15.39 -2.98
N TRP A 85 6.54 -15.70 -3.42
CA TRP A 85 7.30 -14.91 -4.39
C TRP A 85 6.55 -14.67 -5.72
N LYS A 86 5.71 -15.63 -6.15
CA LYS A 86 4.91 -15.51 -7.38
C LYS A 86 3.94 -14.33 -7.27
N PHE A 87 3.22 -14.25 -6.15
CA PHE A 87 2.24 -13.18 -5.91
C PHE A 87 2.91 -11.84 -5.68
N GLU A 88 4.04 -11.80 -5.00
CA GLU A 88 4.86 -10.59 -4.88
C GLU A 88 5.27 -10.06 -6.26
N MET A 89 5.73 -10.93 -7.15
CA MET A 89 6.09 -10.54 -8.51
C MET A 89 4.88 -10.03 -9.31
N LEU A 90 3.70 -10.66 -9.18
CA LEU A 90 2.48 -10.21 -9.84
C LEU A 90 2.04 -8.83 -9.33
N ASN A 91 2.13 -8.58 -8.04
CA ASN A 91 1.86 -7.27 -7.44
C ASN A 91 2.84 -6.20 -7.95
N ARG A 92 4.13 -6.50 -8.08
CA ARG A 92 5.13 -5.58 -8.69
C ARG A 92 4.75 -5.21 -10.12
N LEU A 93 4.36 -6.20 -10.91
CA LEU A 93 3.94 -5.95 -12.29
C LEU A 93 2.70 -5.06 -12.36
N LEU A 94 1.74 -5.24 -11.45
CA LEU A 94 0.55 -4.40 -11.35
C LEU A 94 0.91 -2.95 -11.01
N ILE A 95 1.77 -2.74 -10.01
CA ILE A 95 2.25 -1.41 -9.61
C ILE A 95 3.02 -0.75 -10.76
N HIS A 96 3.98 -1.48 -11.36
CA HIS A 96 4.75 -0.97 -12.48
C HIS A 96 3.86 -0.56 -13.66
N SER A 97 2.83 -1.35 -13.96
CA SER A 97 1.87 -1.04 -15.01
C SER A 97 1.03 0.21 -14.69
N ALA A 98 0.64 0.41 -13.42
CA ALA A 98 -0.08 1.61 -13.01
C ALA A 98 0.77 2.88 -13.12
N ILE A 99 2.07 2.77 -12.83
CA ILE A 99 3.00 3.91 -12.83
C ILE A 99 3.48 4.28 -14.23
N LYS A 100 3.73 3.27 -15.09
CA LYS A 100 4.40 3.41 -16.39
C LYS A 100 3.85 4.54 -17.25
N ASP A 101 2.54 4.67 -17.32
CA ASP A 101 1.87 5.62 -18.20
C ASP A 101 1.39 6.88 -17.47
N ASN A 102 1.80 7.05 -16.20
CA ASN A 102 1.35 8.17 -15.36
C ASN A 102 2.54 8.87 -14.68
N PRO A 103 3.05 9.99 -15.25
CA PRO A 103 4.17 10.73 -14.69
C PRO A 103 3.93 11.23 -13.26
N THR A 104 2.68 11.60 -12.92
CA THR A 104 2.33 12.05 -11.59
C THR A 104 2.49 10.92 -10.56
N LEU A 105 2.13 9.69 -10.90
CA LEU A 105 2.36 8.54 -10.04
C LEU A 105 3.85 8.22 -9.92
N THR A 106 4.60 8.28 -11.02
CA THR A 106 6.06 8.06 -11.00
C THR A 106 6.76 8.98 -10.01
N ALA A 107 6.33 10.24 -9.92
CA ALA A 107 6.87 11.21 -8.97
C ALA A 107 6.46 10.93 -7.50
N ARG A 108 5.32 10.25 -7.26
CA ARG A 108 4.70 10.07 -5.95
C ARG A 108 4.81 8.65 -5.37
N VAL A 109 5.23 7.69 -6.19
CA VAL A 109 5.45 6.29 -5.78
C VAL A 109 6.92 5.97 -5.96
N LYS A 110 7.65 5.81 -4.88
CA LYS A 110 9.07 5.49 -4.89
C LYS A 110 9.35 4.20 -4.15
N ASN A 111 10.11 3.34 -4.81
CA ASN A 111 10.68 2.15 -4.21
C ASN A 111 12.20 2.38 -4.11
N LEU A 112 12.69 2.57 -2.89
CA LEU A 112 14.11 2.74 -2.59
C LEU A 112 14.78 1.40 -2.28
N ASP A 113 13.99 0.40 -1.89
CA ASP A 113 14.40 -0.99 -1.64
C ASP A 113 13.33 -1.95 -2.20
N GLN A 114 13.69 -3.18 -2.54
CA GLN A 114 12.79 -4.12 -3.23
C GLN A 114 12.06 -5.08 -2.27
N THR A 115 10.90 -4.70 -1.77
CA THR A 115 9.93 -5.62 -1.10
C THR A 115 8.49 -5.15 -1.29
N ASP A 116 7.52 -6.07 -1.33
CA ASP A 116 6.13 -5.77 -1.67
C ASP A 116 5.16 -6.02 -0.51
N LYS A 117 4.01 -5.34 -0.58
CA LYS A 117 2.88 -5.48 0.34
C LYS A 117 1.56 -5.57 -0.41
N ASP A 118 0.67 -6.41 0.07
CA ASP A 118 -0.61 -6.74 -0.58
C ASP A 118 -1.53 -5.53 -0.75
N GLU A 119 -1.51 -4.59 0.20
CA GLU A 119 -2.34 -3.38 0.15
C GLU A 119 -1.77 -2.29 -0.75
N LEU A 120 -0.53 -2.40 -1.19
CA LEU A 120 0.15 -1.34 -1.94
C LEU A 120 -0.52 -0.99 -3.28
N PRO A 121 -0.98 -1.96 -4.12
CA PRO A 121 -1.70 -1.61 -5.34
C PRO A 121 -2.95 -0.77 -5.09
N MET A 122 -3.65 -1.02 -3.98
CA MET A 122 -4.82 -0.25 -3.57
C MET A 122 -4.45 1.19 -3.18
N ILE A 123 -3.32 1.37 -2.49
CA ILE A 123 -2.79 2.69 -2.14
C ILE A 123 -2.37 3.46 -3.40
N VAL A 124 -1.70 2.80 -4.35
CA VAL A 124 -1.32 3.41 -5.64
C VAL A 124 -2.57 3.85 -6.43
N GLU A 125 -3.62 3.04 -6.48
CA GLU A 125 -4.91 3.41 -7.08
C GLU A 125 -5.54 4.63 -6.36
N CYS A 126 -5.46 4.66 -5.04
CA CYS A 126 -5.94 5.79 -4.24
C CYS A 126 -5.19 7.09 -4.58
N ILE A 127 -3.86 7.04 -4.69
CA ILE A 127 -3.04 8.20 -5.09
C ILE A 127 -3.45 8.71 -6.47
N GLN A 128 -3.60 7.80 -7.45
CA GLN A 128 -3.97 8.16 -8.81
C GLN A 128 -5.34 8.85 -8.89
N LYS A 129 -6.29 8.42 -8.07
CA LYS A 129 -7.67 8.97 -8.03
C LYS A 129 -7.82 10.12 -7.04
N GLN A 130 -6.73 10.57 -6.43
CA GLN A 130 -6.76 11.61 -5.38
C GLN A 130 -7.76 11.26 -4.27
N GLY A 131 -7.77 9.98 -3.89
CA GLY A 131 -8.70 9.45 -2.91
C GLY A 131 -8.24 9.71 -1.47
N VAL A 132 -9.20 9.61 -0.57
CA VAL A 132 -8.95 9.56 0.87
C VAL A 132 -9.15 8.14 1.38
N ILE A 133 -8.46 7.80 2.45
CA ILE A 133 -8.62 6.52 3.13
C ILE A 133 -9.11 6.70 4.56
N SER A 134 -9.82 5.69 5.04
CA SER A 134 -9.99 5.44 6.46
C SER A 134 -9.28 4.15 6.83
N PHE A 135 -8.73 4.08 8.03
CA PHE A 135 -8.00 2.91 8.52
C PHE A 135 -7.96 2.85 10.03
N VAL A 136 -7.67 1.67 10.55
CA VAL A 136 -7.43 1.45 11.98
C VAL A 136 -5.95 1.29 12.23
N ARG A 137 -5.42 2.01 13.22
CA ARG A 137 -4.08 1.78 13.76
C ARG A 137 -4.22 1.06 15.10
N PRO A 138 -3.88 -0.23 15.20
CA PRO A 138 -4.02 -1.00 16.42
C PRO A 138 -3.24 -0.43 17.60
N ALA A 139 -3.65 -0.71 18.82
CA ALA A 139 -2.91 -0.36 20.01
C ALA A 139 -1.53 -1.03 20.02
N ALA A 140 -0.51 -0.30 20.45
CA ALA A 140 0.84 -0.83 20.61
C ALA A 140 1.16 -1.08 22.09
N TYR A 141 1.79 -2.22 22.38
CA TYR A 141 2.15 -2.65 23.71
C TYR A 141 3.63 -3.00 23.80
N HIS A 142 4.30 -2.57 24.86
CA HIS A 142 5.63 -3.07 25.23
C HIS A 142 5.45 -4.30 26.14
N ILE A 143 6.06 -5.41 25.78
CA ILE A 143 6.06 -6.63 26.59
C ILE A 143 7.32 -6.60 27.46
N LYS A 144 7.16 -6.39 28.79
CA LYS A 144 8.26 -6.53 29.73
C LYS A 144 8.18 -7.91 30.38
N GLN A 145 9.28 -8.65 30.32
CA GLN A 145 9.45 -9.85 31.12
C GLN A 145 9.66 -9.43 32.60
N SER A 146 8.79 -9.94 33.48
CA SER A 146 8.96 -9.72 34.93
C SER A 146 10.20 -10.47 35.40
N LYS A 147 11.10 -9.79 36.10
CA LYS A 147 12.34 -10.39 36.66
C LYS A 147 12.09 -11.26 37.92
N SER A 148 10.84 -11.47 38.32
CA SER A 148 10.54 -12.33 39.48
C SER A 148 10.41 -13.79 39.05
N GLY A 149 11.30 -14.63 39.55
CA GLY A 149 11.54 -16.03 39.18
C GLY A 149 10.48 -17.06 39.61
N THR A 150 9.22 -16.74 39.60
CA THR A 150 8.13 -17.70 39.80
C THR A 150 7.02 -17.33 38.86
N LEU A 151 6.78 -18.18 37.83
CA LEU A 151 5.69 -18.07 36.84
C LEU A 151 5.40 -16.61 36.42
N GLY A 152 6.42 -15.94 35.89
CA GLY A 152 6.36 -14.52 35.58
C GLY A 152 5.40 -14.22 34.44
N GLY A 153 4.25 -13.66 34.77
CA GLY A 153 3.32 -13.13 33.79
C GLY A 153 3.95 -12.02 32.97
N LEU A 154 3.84 -12.11 31.65
CA LEU A 154 4.21 -11.03 30.73
C LEU A 154 3.38 -9.78 31.04
N LYS A 155 3.99 -8.73 31.56
CA LYS A 155 3.31 -7.44 31.76
C LYS A 155 3.32 -6.67 30.45
N ARG A 156 2.13 -6.38 29.90
CA ARG A 156 1.94 -5.51 28.75
C ARG A 156 1.80 -4.07 29.24
N LYS A 157 2.71 -3.19 28.83
CA LYS A 157 2.56 -1.75 29.04
C LYS A 157 2.04 -1.15 27.73
N LEU A 158 0.88 -0.46 27.80
CA LEU A 158 0.34 0.27 26.67
C LEU A 158 1.31 1.40 26.29
N ILE A 159 1.79 1.39 25.03
CA ILE A 159 2.62 2.47 24.48
C ILE A 159 1.72 3.47 23.78
N ARG A 160 0.73 2.98 23.02
CA ARG A 160 -0.19 3.78 22.21
C ARG A 160 -1.57 3.14 22.19
N LYS A 161 -2.61 3.96 22.35
CA LYS A 161 -4.00 3.52 22.14
C LYS A 161 -4.24 3.23 20.66
N GLY A 162 -5.11 2.27 20.37
CA GLY A 162 -5.64 2.07 19.03
C GLY A 162 -6.51 3.26 18.63
N ASN A 163 -6.37 3.71 17.38
CA ASN A 163 -7.17 4.81 16.85
C ASN A 163 -7.76 4.43 15.49
N HIS A 164 -8.97 4.88 15.24
CA HIS A 164 -9.57 4.90 13.91
C HIS A 164 -9.29 6.28 13.28
N TYR A 165 -8.81 6.26 12.05
CA TYR A 165 -8.52 7.46 11.27
C TYR A 165 -9.47 7.49 10.07
N SER A 166 -10.01 8.67 9.76
CA SER A 166 -10.83 8.93 8.58
C SER A 166 -10.33 10.16 7.85
N ASP A 167 -10.80 10.33 6.62
CA ASP A 167 -10.51 11.52 5.81
C ASP A 167 -9.02 11.80 5.60
N PHE A 168 -8.19 10.75 5.51
CA PHE A 168 -6.77 10.87 5.26
C PHE A 168 -6.50 10.87 3.75
N LEU A 169 -6.14 12.02 3.19
CA LEU A 169 -5.73 12.18 1.80
C LEU A 169 -4.35 11.57 1.60
N VAL A 170 -4.24 10.58 0.72
CA VAL A 170 -2.97 9.96 0.39
C VAL A 170 -2.24 10.80 -0.66
N LEU A 171 -1.10 11.37 -0.27
CA LEU A 171 -0.28 12.21 -1.13
C LEU A 171 0.78 11.38 -1.87
N ALA A 172 1.44 10.47 -1.17
CA ALA A 172 2.51 9.64 -1.73
C ALA A 172 2.68 8.35 -0.94
N THR A 173 3.43 7.41 -1.51
CA THR A 173 3.96 6.24 -0.81
C THR A 173 5.42 6.05 -1.14
N VAL A 174 6.20 5.56 -0.19
CA VAL A 174 7.63 5.33 -0.35
C VAL A 174 8.06 4.06 0.40
N GLU A 175 8.90 3.27 -0.26
CA GLU A 175 9.61 2.18 0.40
C GLU A 175 11.03 2.63 0.76
N VAL A 176 11.40 2.47 2.01
CA VAL A 176 12.74 2.73 2.51
C VAL A 176 13.09 1.71 3.60
N ASP A 177 14.28 1.14 3.53
CA ASP A 177 14.77 0.10 4.44
C ASP A 177 13.77 -1.06 4.59
N PHE A 178 13.25 -1.56 3.44
CA PHE A 178 12.28 -2.66 3.33
C PHE A 178 10.94 -2.40 4.06
N LYS A 179 10.57 -1.13 4.23
CA LYS A 179 9.32 -0.72 4.87
C LYS A 179 8.58 0.29 4.01
N TRP A 180 7.30 0.04 3.81
CA TRP A 180 6.42 0.95 3.10
C TRP A 180 5.78 1.95 4.05
N PHE A 181 5.86 3.22 3.67
CA PHE A 181 5.25 4.33 4.38
C PHE A 181 4.27 5.05 3.48
N ILE A 182 3.13 5.41 4.06
CA ILE A 182 2.11 6.21 3.43
C ILE A 182 2.23 7.62 3.96
N ILE A 183 2.40 8.57 3.06
CA ILE A 183 2.54 10.00 3.36
C ILE A 183 1.27 10.69 2.92
N GLY A 184 0.69 11.51 3.77
CA GLY A 184 -0.56 12.19 3.48
C GLY A 184 -0.92 13.21 4.54
N ALA A 185 -2.13 13.76 4.43
CA ALA A 185 -2.68 14.73 5.37
C ALA A 185 -4.15 14.46 5.65
N PHE A 186 -4.61 14.81 6.84
CA PHE A 186 -6.04 14.83 7.14
C PHE A 186 -6.68 16.04 6.48
N LEU A 187 -7.89 15.86 5.92
CA LEU A 187 -8.60 16.93 5.27
C LEU A 187 -8.98 18.01 6.31
N GLU A 188 -8.44 19.20 6.15
CA GLU A 188 -8.77 20.39 6.93
C GLU A 188 -9.47 21.41 6.02
N GLN A 189 -10.81 21.37 5.95
CA GLN A 189 -11.60 22.17 4.99
C GLN A 189 -11.44 23.68 5.17
N ASP A 190 -11.09 24.13 6.37
CA ASP A 190 -10.99 25.55 6.73
C ASP A 190 -9.59 26.13 6.51
N LYS A 191 -8.63 25.33 6.02
CA LYS A 191 -7.24 25.74 5.84
C LYS A 191 -6.74 25.43 4.43
N PRO A 192 -5.87 26.29 3.86
CA PRO A 192 -5.18 25.99 2.62
C PRO A 192 -4.21 24.81 2.84
N PHE A 193 -3.92 24.06 1.77
CA PHE A 193 -3.11 22.84 1.82
C PHE A 193 -1.72 23.03 2.43
N GLU A 194 -1.10 24.18 2.21
CA GLU A 194 0.23 24.52 2.72
C GLU A 194 0.29 24.56 4.25
N GLN A 195 -0.85 24.67 4.91
CA GLN A 195 -0.98 24.66 6.36
C GLN A 195 -1.38 23.30 6.93
N TRP A 196 -1.64 22.31 6.08
CA TRP A 196 -1.99 20.97 6.53
C TRP A 196 -0.77 20.26 7.10
N ARG A 197 -0.98 19.56 8.20
CA ARG A 197 0.09 18.74 8.78
C ARG A 197 0.27 17.45 7.99
N ILE A 198 1.42 17.30 7.35
CA ILE A 198 1.81 16.04 6.71
C ILE A 198 2.06 14.98 7.78
N SER A 199 1.37 13.87 7.66
CA SER A 199 1.50 12.71 8.55
C SER A 199 2.06 11.52 7.80
N ILE A 200 2.79 10.65 8.50
CA ILE A 200 3.41 9.44 7.95
C ILE A 200 2.88 8.24 8.73
N PHE A 201 2.49 7.20 8.00
CA PHE A 201 2.07 5.94 8.59
C PHE A 201 2.81 4.76 7.97
N HIS A 202 3.33 3.88 8.81
CA HIS A 202 3.93 2.62 8.36
C HIS A 202 2.81 1.66 7.92
N LEU A 203 2.81 1.25 6.65
CA LEU A 203 1.73 0.47 6.04
C LEU A 203 1.38 -0.80 6.84
N ASN A 204 2.38 -1.51 7.37
CA ASN A 204 2.16 -2.71 8.18
C ASN A 204 1.38 -2.50 9.48
N LYS A 205 1.35 -1.26 9.97
CA LYS A 205 0.61 -0.90 11.18
C LYS A 205 -0.79 -0.37 10.87
N MET A 206 -1.16 -0.29 9.60
CA MET A 206 -2.50 0.08 9.15
C MET A 206 -3.33 -1.18 8.94
N LYS A 207 -4.57 -1.17 9.39
CA LYS A 207 -5.54 -2.26 9.25
C LYS A 207 -6.86 -1.69 8.76
N ASP A 208 -7.69 -2.54 8.17
CA ASP A 208 -9.03 -2.20 7.71
C ASP A 208 -9.03 -0.92 6.84
N ILE A 209 -8.14 -0.92 5.82
CA ILE A 209 -7.99 0.22 4.92
C ILE A 209 -9.18 0.24 3.96
N HIS A 210 -9.92 1.34 3.98
CA HIS A 210 -11.04 1.59 3.06
C HIS A 210 -10.80 2.86 2.26
N ILE A 211 -10.93 2.77 0.94
CA ILE A 211 -10.80 3.93 0.04
C ILE A 211 -12.16 4.59 -0.14
N GLN A 212 -12.18 5.90 -0.03
CA GLN A 212 -13.32 6.76 -0.35
C GLN A 212 -12.88 7.77 -1.40
N TYR A 213 -13.57 7.77 -2.54
CA TYR A 213 -13.33 8.76 -3.58
C TYR A 213 -14.19 9.99 -3.28
N LYS A 214 -13.59 11.02 -2.71
CA LYS A 214 -14.22 12.34 -2.53
C LYS A 214 -13.83 13.22 -3.73
N ALA A 215 -14.76 14.09 -4.16
CA ALA A 215 -14.52 15.03 -5.25
C ALA A 215 -13.24 15.86 -5.01
N SER A 216 -12.52 16.09 -6.09
CA SER A 216 -11.20 16.70 -6.23
C SER A 216 -10.76 17.64 -5.09
N VAL A 217 -9.72 17.22 -4.40
CA VAL A 217 -8.88 18.12 -3.62
C VAL A 217 -7.72 18.54 -4.54
N GLU A 218 -7.68 19.78 -5.01
CA GLU A 218 -6.60 20.31 -5.87
C GLU A 218 -5.22 20.26 -5.18
N ALA A 219 -5.20 20.07 -3.89
CA ALA A 219 -4.04 20.03 -3.02
C ALA A 219 -2.96 19.00 -3.39
N SER A 220 -3.31 17.92 -4.06
CA SER A 220 -2.36 16.83 -4.35
C SER A 220 -1.28 17.19 -5.38
N HIS A 221 -1.48 18.23 -6.18
CA HIS A 221 -0.52 18.67 -7.20
C HIS A 221 0.64 19.49 -6.64
N ALA A 222 0.49 20.05 -5.43
CA ALA A 222 1.52 20.88 -4.78
C ALA A 222 2.55 20.09 -3.97
N PHE A 223 2.35 18.76 -3.75
CA PHE A 223 3.24 17.96 -2.92
C PHE A 223 4.40 17.37 -3.72
N ASP A 224 5.63 17.82 -3.42
CA ASP A 224 6.87 17.23 -3.95
C ASP A 224 7.44 16.19 -2.98
N LEU A 225 7.34 14.92 -3.35
CA LEU A 225 7.85 13.81 -2.55
C LEU A 225 9.38 13.83 -2.44
N GLN A 226 10.10 14.24 -3.50
CA GLN A 226 11.56 14.27 -3.46
C GLN A 226 12.06 15.34 -2.50
N GLU A 227 11.53 16.54 -2.60
CA GLU A 227 11.85 17.65 -1.70
C GLU A 227 11.51 17.27 -0.24
N TYR A 228 10.34 16.63 -0.03
CA TYR A 228 9.93 16.17 1.28
C TYR A 228 10.91 15.15 1.89
N ILE A 229 11.36 14.16 1.10
CA ILE A 229 12.34 13.16 1.55
C ILE A 229 13.70 13.81 1.87
N ASP A 230 14.15 14.71 1.01
CA ASP A 230 15.47 15.33 1.13
C ASP A 230 15.55 16.29 2.32
N THR A 231 14.45 16.96 2.64
CA THR A 231 14.36 17.95 3.74
C THR A 231 13.84 17.36 5.04
N PHE A 232 13.37 16.10 5.04
CA PHE A 232 12.75 15.48 6.20
C PHE A 232 13.67 15.42 7.40
N LYS A 233 13.21 15.99 8.53
CA LYS A 233 13.87 15.96 9.84
C LYS A 233 12.83 15.64 10.91
N LEU A 234 13.28 15.01 12.00
CA LEU A 234 12.46 14.86 13.21
C LEU A 234 12.40 16.18 13.96
N ASP A 235 11.20 16.53 14.39
CA ASP A 235 10.97 17.65 15.27
C ASP A 235 10.73 17.16 16.71
N LYS A 236 10.94 18.01 17.72
CA LYS A 236 10.66 17.65 19.14
C LYS A 236 9.20 17.27 19.38
N SER A 237 8.29 17.78 18.57
CA SER A 237 6.87 17.40 18.61
C SER A 237 6.59 15.99 18.10
N ASP A 238 7.55 15.38 17.37
CA ASP A 238 7.43 14.04 16.77
C ASP A 238 7.94 12.94 17.70
N GLU A 239 8.46 13.28 18.90
CA GLU A 239 9.04 12.33 19.86
C GLU A 239 8.09 11.21 20.28
N PHE A 240 6.78 11.42 20.12
CA PHE A 240 5.71 10.44 20.39
C PHE A 240 5.10 9.82 19.13
N ASP A 241 5.58 10.16 17.91
CA ASP A 241 5.12 9.59 16.66
C ASP A 241 6.05 8.46 16.20
N ASP A 242 5.72 7.25 16.63
CA ASP A 242 6.48 6.02 16.33
C ASP A 242 6.75 5.80 14.84
N ASP A 243 5.87 6.28 13.93
CA ASP A 243 6.02 6.04 12.50
C ASP A 243 6.90 7.11 11.85
N ARG A 244 6.85 8.37 12.31
CA ARG A 244 7.77 9.42 11.87
C ARG A 244 9.20 9.11 12.34
N ALA A 245 9.36 8.69 13.59
CA ALA A 245 10.65 8.28 14.14
C ALA A 245 11.23 7.06 13.38
N LEU A 246 10.40 6.07 13.08
CA LEU A 246 10.79 4.91 12.28
C LEU A 246 11.18 5.31 10.85
N PHE A 247 10.40 6.17 10.21
CA PHE A 247 10.69 6.68 8.87
C PHE A 247 12.04 7.41 8.82
N TYR A 248 12.29 8.31 9.79
CA TYR A 248 13.56 9.00 9.90
C TYR A 248 14.74 8.03 10.04
N GLN A 249 14.62 7.05 10.92
CA GLN A 249 15.66 6.03 11.11
C GLN A 249 15.93 5.24 9.81
N CYS A 250 14.88 4.87 9.08
CA CYS A 250 15.03 4.18 7.81
C CYS A 250 15.71 5.06 6.74
N LEU A 251 15.36 6.36 6.68
CA LEU A 251 16.01 7.31 5.77
C LEU A 251 17.49 7.49 6.10
N GLU A 252 17.85 7.60 7.38
CA GLU A 252 19.26 7.71 7.80
C GLU A 252 20.04 6.44 7.43
N ASN A 253 19.47 5.27 7.66
CA ASN A 253 20.08 4.01 7.24
C ASN A 253 20.28 3.95 5.72
N TYR A 254 19.30 4.40 4.93
CA TYR A 254 19.39 4.46 3.48
C TYR A 254 20.48 5.45 3.01
N ARG A 255 20.50 6.67 3.57
CA ARG A 255 21.49 7.70 3.28
C ARG A 255 22.91 7.21 3.60
N ASN A 256 23.10 6.57 4.76
CA ASN A 256 24.38 6.00 5.16
C ASN A 256 24.84 4.89 4.20
N ARG A 257 23.95 3.98 3.77
CA ARG A 257 24.29 2.92 2.79
C ARG A 257 24.77 3.49 1.45
N ILE A 258 24.12 4.54 0.95
CA ILE A 258 24.53 5.22 -0.29
C ILE A 258 25.90 5.83 -0.09
N HIS A 259 26.15 6.51 1.00
CA HIS A 259 27.43 7.17 1.28
C HIS A 259 28.58 6.15 1.32
N TYR A 260 28.41 5.04 2.04
CA TYR A 260 29.40 3.95 2.07
C TYR A 260 29.57 3.29 0.69
N GLY A 261 28.51 3.09 -0.09
CA GLY A 261 28.57 2.54 -1.45
C GLY A 261 29.34 3.41 -2.41
N CYS A 262 29.23 4.73 -2.32
CA CYS A 262 30.03 5.67 -3.11
C CYS A 262 31.53 5.63 -2.73
N ILE A 263 31.85 5.52 -1.45
CA ILE A 263 33.25 5.42 -0.99
C ILE A 263 33.89 4.12 -1.50
N VAL A 264 33.20 2.99 -1.43
CA VAL A 264 33.72 1.70 -1.91
C VAL A 264 33.92 1.69 -3.43
N ARG A 265 33.08 2.38 -4.21
CA ARG A 265 33.28 2.53 -5.66
C ARG A 265 34.47 3.44 -5.99
N SER A 266 34.69 4.50 -5.23
CA SER A 266 35.85 5.40 -5.40
C SER A 266 37.19 4.72 -5.09
N ILE A 267 37.22 3.81 -4.12
CA ILE A 267 38.41 3.05 -3.76
C ILE A 267 38.75 1.97 -4.80
N LYS A 268 37.76 1.44 -5.55
CA LYS A 268 38.00 0.45 -6.61
C LYS A 268 38.44 1.06 -7.97
N LEU A 269 38.43 2.38 -8.10
CA LEU A 269 38.86 3.10 -9.30
C LEU A 269 40.25 3.76 -9.15
N MET A 270 40.91 3.61 -8.02
CA MET A 270 42.33 3.90 -7.82
C MET A 270 43.14 2.59 -7.83
#